data_6d9f77453a0a5a94252aacd1ef61110b
#
_entry.id   6d9f77453a0a5a94252aacd1ef61110b
#
_cell.length_a   1.000
_cell.length_b   1.000
_cell.length_c   1.000
_cell.angle_alpha   90.00
_cell.angle_beta   90.00
_cell.angle_gamma   90.00
#
_symmetry.space_group_name_H-M   'P 1'
#
loop_
_entity.id
_entity.type
_entity.pdbx_description
1 polymer ?
#
loop_
_entity_poly.entity_id
_entity_poly.type
_entity_poly.pdbx_seq_one_letter_code
_entity_poly.pdbx_strand_id
1 'polypeptide(L)'
;RNGRTSKGYEIIPLTIGLMTDSNDLVPPPSSVSENAHLKSMEEYQTMYQRSIEDPDGFWAEVAEDFHWYSKWDEVRGYNYDRRQGPISIEWFKGAKTNVCYNCVDRHLQTRADKTAIIWEGNKPGEDAEISYRDLHERVSKFANVLKGRGVQKGDRVSIYMPMVPEAAVAMLACARIGAVHS
;
A
#
# COMPACT_ATOMS: atom_id res chain seq x y z
N ARG A 1 51.17 -19.47 -11.06
CA ARG A 1 50.87 -19.93 -9.67
C ARG A 1 50.57 -18.70 -8.83
N ASN A 2 49.33 -18.32 -8.70
CA ASN A 2 48.89 -17.34 -7.72
C ASN A 2 47.67 -17.91 -6.99
N GLY A 3 47.90 -18.24 -5.71
CA GLY A 3 46.88 -18.74 -4.82
C GLY A 3 45.88 -17.63 -4.47
N ARG A 4 44.60 -17.87 -4.71
CA ARG A 4 43.52 -17.13 -4.12
C ARG A 4 43.19 -17.78 -2.77
N THR A 5 43.45 -17.05 -1.71
CA THR A 5 42.98 -17.39 -0.36
C THR A 5 41.48 -17.22 -0.30
N SER A 6 40.76 -18.32 -0.10
CA SER A 6 39.34 -18.30 0.25
C SER A 6 39.15 -17.65 1.62
N LYS A 7 38.44 -16.53 1.67
CA LYS A 7 37.92 -15.99 2.94
C LYS A 7 36.90 -17.00 3.46
N GLY A 8 37.25 -17.66 4.57
CA GLY A 8 36.33 -18.52 5.29
C GLY A 8 35.19 -17.65 5.88
N TYR A 9 33.97 -17.97 5.51
CA TYR A 9 32.81 -17.49 6.23
C TYR A 9 32.76 -18.24 7.56
N GLU A 10 32.95 -17.53 8.66
CA GLU A 10 32.61 -18.04 10.00
C GLU A 10 31.09 -18.25 10.05
N ILE A 11 30.70 -19.51 10.07
CA ILE A 11 29.29 -19.87 10.34
C ILE A 11 29.09 -19.62 11.83
N ILE A 12 28.45 -18.48 12.15
CA ILE A 12 27.95 -18.23 13.51
C ILE A 12 26.90 -19.31 13.76
N PRO A 13 27.06 -20.19 14.75
CA PRO A 13 26.06 -21.18 15.07
C PRO A 13 24.79 -20.43 15.49
N LEU A 14 23.74 -20.54 14.67
CA LEU A 14 22.41 -20.09 15.05
C LEU A 14 21.96 -21.00 16.18
N THR A 15 22.14 -20.57 17.42
CA THR A 15 21.52 -21.21 18.56
C THR A 15 20.03 -20.89 18.44
N ILE A 16 19.28 -21.77 17.79
CA ILE A 16 17.82 -21.76 17.83
C ILE A 16 17.48 -22.10 19.28
N GLY A 17 17.40 -21.10 20.13
CA GLY A 17 16.74 -21.24 21.41
C GLY A 17 15.30 -21.67 21.12
N LEU A 18 14.92 -22.84 21.62
CA LEU A 18 13.54 -23.29 21.64
C LEU A 18 12.71 -22.15 22.22
N MET A 19 11.83 -21.55 21.44
CA MET A 19 10.83 -20.61 21.91
C MET A 19 9.90 -21.37 22.85
N THR A 20 10.14 -21.27 24.14
CA THR A 20 9.46 -22.04 25.16
C THR A 20 8.25 -21.35 25.77
N ASP A 21 7.99 -20.08 25.39
CA ASP A 21 6.79 -19.38 25.85
C ASP A 21 6.24 -18.46 24.78
N SER A 22 4.95 -18.61 24.46
CA SER A 22 4.21 -17.77 23.50
C SER A 22 3.99 -16.33 23.99
N ASN A 23 4.55 -15.96 25.13
CA ASN A 23 4.47 -14.63 25.77
C ASN A 23 5.77 -13.84 25.73
N ASP A 24 6.83 -14.31 25.08
CA ASP A 24 8.06 -13.54 24.95
C ASP A 24 7.83 -12.37 23.98
N LEU A 25 7.61 -11.20 24.55
CA LEU A 25 7.54 -9.95 23.81
C LEU A 25 8.93 -9.57 23.29
N VAL A 26 9.06 -9.50 21.99
CA VAL A 26 10.29 -9.01 21.35
C VAL A 26 10.13 -7.50 21.12
N PRO A 27 10.85 -6.64 21.87
CA PRO A 27 10.75 -5.20 21.68
C PRO A 27 11.34 -4.81 20.31
N PRO A 28 10.73 -3.82 19.65
CA PRO A 28 11.30 -3.31 18.41
C PRO A 28 12.63 -2.60 18.67
N PRO A 29 13.56 -2.57 17.69
CA PRO A 29 14.80 -1.80 17.81
C PRO A 29 14.50 -0.31 18.05
N SER A 30 15.32 0.36 18.90
CA SER A 30 15.14 1.78 19.23
C SER A 30 15.08 2.69 18.00
N SER A 31 15.89 2.40 16.96
CA SER A 31 15.87 3.15 15.70
C SER A 31 14.54 3.09 14.96
N VAL A 32 13.76 2.03 15.17
CA VAL A 32 12.40 1.89 14.61
C VAL A 32 11.39 2.63 15.48
N SER A 33 11.46 2.44 16.81
CA SER A 33 10.52 3.04 17.77
C SER A 33 10.58 4.57 17.77
N GLU A 34 11.78 5.14 17.72
CA GLU A 34 11.99 6.59 17.73
C GLU A 34 11.41 7.29 16.49
N ASN A 35 11.38 6.60 15.35
CA ASN A 35 10.88 7.10 14.06
C ASN A 35 9.46 6.60 13.74
N ALA A 36 8.83 5.84 14.61
CA ALA A 36 7.48 5.34 14.40
C ALA A 36 6.45 6.47 14.46
N HIS A 37 5.39 6.36 13.66
CA HIS A 37 4.25 7.29 13.70
C HIS A 37 3.49 7.21 15.03
N LEU A 38 3.39 6.00 15.59
CA LEU A 38 2.88 5.74 16.93
C LEU A 38 4.05 5.26 17.80
N LYS A 39 4.34 5.99 18.86
CA LYS A 39 5.54 5.76 19.70
C LYS A 39 5.27 4.92 20.94
N SER A 40 4.01 4.75 21.32
CA SER A 40 3.61 4.01 22.50
C SER A 40 2.29 3.27 22.35
N MET A 41 2.07 2.28 23.19
CA MET A 41 0.77 1.59 23.30
C MET A 41 -0.35 2.51 23.81
N GLU A 42 0.01 3.53 24.60
CA GLU A 42 -0.95 4.51 25.09
C GLU A 42 -1.49 5.39 23.96
N GLU A 43 -0.61 5.87 23.07
CA GLU A 43 -1.01 6.59 21.85
C GLU A 43 -1.92 5.72 20.97
N TYR A 44 -1.55 4.46 20.75
CA TYR A 44 -2.37 3.51 20.01
C TYR A 44 -3.76 3.34 20.63
N GLN A 45 -3.83 3.09 21.95
CA GLN A 45 -5.08 2.90 22.66
C GLN A 45 -5.97 4.14 22.59
N THR A 46 -5.39 5.32 22.72
CA THR A 46 -6.10 6.60 22.61
C THR A 46 -6.71 6.77 21.22
N MET A 47 -5.93 6.54 20.16
CA MET A 47 -6.43 6.59 18.78
C MET A 47 -7.50 5.53 18.51
N TYR A 48 -7.28 4.31 18.98
CA TYR A 48 -8.25 3.23 18.84
C TYR A 48 -9.57 3.55 19.52
N GLN A 49 -9.53 4.03 20.76
CA GLN A 49 -10.73 4.40 21.50
C GLN A 49 -11.49 5.51 20.79
N ARG A 50 -10.81 6.54 20.30
CA ARG A 50 -11.41 7.61 19.51
C ARG A 50 -12.07 7.08 18.22
N SER A 51 -11.44 6.12 17.54
CA SER A 51 -12.02 5.53 16.31
C SER A 51 -13.33 4.77 16.55
N ILE A 52 -13.59 4.35 17.79
CA ILE A 52 -14.81 3.68 18.21
C ILE A 52 -15.87 4.68 18.70
N GLU A 53 -15.45 5.66 19.51
CA GLU A 53 -16.36 6.63 20.13
C GLU A 53 -16.84 7.69 19.13
N ASP A 54 -15.97 8.16 18.25
CA ASP A 54 -16.25 9.14 17.19
C ASP A 54 -15.71 8.67 15.85
N PRO A 55 -16.26 7.59 15.27
CA PRO A 55 -15.76 7.06 14.00
C PRO A 55 -15.87 8.06 12.84
N ASP A 56 -16.89 8.88 12.79
CA ASP A 56 -17.08 9.81 11.69
C ASP A 56 -16.04 10.95 11.74
N GLY A 57 -15.81 11.54 12.90
CA GLY A 57 -14.77 12.55 13.09
C GLY A 57 -13.36 11.97 12.90
N PHE A 58 -13.12 10.77 13.43
CA PHE A 58 -11.82 10.10 13.29
C PHE A 58 -11.47 9.81 11.80
N TRP A 59 -12.38 9.19 11.06
CA TRP A 59 -12.13 8.85 9.67
C TRP A 59 -12.17 10.04 8.73
N ALA A 60 -12.94 11.10 9.07
CA ALA A 60 -12.88 12.37 8.35
C ALA A 60 -11.47 12.99 8.45
N GLU A 61 -10.89 13.02 9.65
CA GLU A 61 -9.53 13.55 9.87
C GLU A 61 -8.47 12.73 9.12
N VAL A 62 -8.51 11.39 9.23
CA VAL A 62 -7.59 10.52 8.48
C VAL A 62 -7.72 10.72 6.97
N ALA A 63 -8.92 10.96 6.49
CA ALA A 63 -9.20 11.17 5.07
C ALA A 63 -8.64 12.49 4.53
N GLU A 64 -8.39 13.50 5.38
CA GLU A 64 -7.78 14.77 4.96
C GLU A 64 -6.34 14.59 4.45
N ASP A 65 -5.65 13.53 4.83
CA ASP A 65 -4.31 13.22 4.34
C ASP A 65 -4.28 12.76 2.87
N PHE A 66 -5.44 12.48 2.29
CA PHE A 66 -5.58 12.03 0.91
C PHE A 66 -6.10 13.13 -0.02
N HIS A 67 -5.76 12.98 -1.30
CA HIS A 67 -6.28 13.89 -2.32
C HIS A 67 -7.69 13.46 -2.75
N TRP A 68 -8.63 14.41 -2.72
CA TRP A 68 -9.99 14.26 -3.19
C TRP A 68 -10.29 15.28 -4.28
N TYR A 69 -10.83 14.84 -5.40
CA TYR A 69 -11.35 15.75 -6.45
C TYR A 69 -12.67 16.40 -6.00
N SER A 70 -13.43 15.71 -5.19
CA SER A 70 -14.60 16.20 -4.49
C SER A 70 -14.64 15.57 -3.11
N LYS A 71 -14.77 16.36 -2.07
CA LYS A 71 -14.97 15.86 -0.71
C LYS A 71 -16.35 15.23 -0.57
N TRP A 72 -16.57 14.54 0.51
CA TRP A 72 -17.79 13.84 0.85
C TRP A 72 -18.87 14.79 1.42
N ASP A 73 -20.12 14.38 1.25
CA ASP A 73 -21.26 14.99 1.91
C ASP A 73 -21.50 14.34 3.28
N GLU A 74 -21.20 13.04 3.40
CA GLU A 74 -21.38 12.21 4.58
C GLU A 74 -20.20 11.25 4.70
N VAL A 75 -19.61 11.13 5.91
CA VAL A 75 -18.44 10.28 6.13
C VAL A 75 -18.81 8.81 6.08
N ARG A 76 -19.92 8.44 6.73
CA ARG A 76 -20.36 7.05 6.83
C ARG A 76 -21.87 6.96 6.89
N GLY A 77 -22.46 6.19 5.96
CA GLY A 77 -23.86 5.77 6.01
C GLY A 77 -23.97 4.25 6.05
N TYR A 78 -24.91 3.68 6.79
CA TYR A 78 -25.14 2.24 6.78
C TYR A 78 -26.56 1.88 7.13
N ASN A 79 -27.01 0.72 6.61
CA ASN A 79 -28.26 0.09 7.00
C ASN A 79 -28.01 -1.40 7.27
N TYR A 80 -28.24 -1.84 8.49
CA TYR A 80 -28.17 -3.26 8.89
C TYR A 80 -29.56 -3.83 9.20
N ASP A 81 -30.64 -3.03 9.10
CA ASP A 81 -31.99 -3.49 9.32
C ASP A 81 -32.69 -3.80 8.00
N ARG A 82 -32.83 -5.09 7.68
CA ARG A 82 -33.50 -5.55 6.45
C ARG A 82 -34.95 -5.09 6.31
N ARG A 83 -35.61 -4.66 7.40
CA ARG A 83 -36.97 -4.11 7.35
C ARG A 83 -37.00 -2.70 6.77
N GLN A 84 -35.85 -2.00 6.81
CA GLN A 84 -35.68 -0.64 6.29
C GLN A 84 -35.10 -0.62 4.87
N GLY A 85 -34.79 -1.80 4.29
CA GLY A 85 -34.24 -1.93 2.95
C GLY A 85 -33.06 -2.89 2.87
N PRO A 86 -32.30 -2.86 1.77
CA PRO A 86 -31.11 -3.66 1.59
C PRO A 86 -30.04 -3.32 2.63
N ILE A 87 -29.28 -4.32 3.05
CA ILE A 87 -28.06 -4.10 3.84
C ILE A 87 -27.08 -3.29 2.99
N SER A 88 -26.58 -2.18 3.53
CA SER A 88 -25.65 -1.30 2.85
C SER A 88 -24.63 -0.69 3.81
N ILE A 89 -23.43 -0.43 3.31
CA ILE A 89 -22.38 0.37 3.95
C ILE A 89 -21.82 1.30 2.89
N GLU A 90 -21.82 2.60 3.18
CA GLU A 90 -21.22 3.62 2.32
C GLU A 90 -20.23 4.44 3.14
N TRP A 91 -19.04 4.62 2.61
CA TRP A 91 -18.02 5.50 3.16
C TRP A 91 -17.77 6.66 2.22
N PHE A 92 -17.61 7.87 2.80
CA PHE A 92 -17.29 9.09 2.06
C PHE A 92 -18.28 9.32 0.91
N LYS A 93 -19.55 9.30 1.20
CA LYS A 93 -20.64 9.43 0.24
C LYS A 93 -20.51 10.73 -0.56
N GLY A 94 -20.65 10.63 -1.88
CA GLY A 94 -20.49 11.75 -2.81
C GLY A 94 -19.04 12.10 -3.14
N ALA A 95 -18.06 11.58 -2.41
CA ALA A 95 -16.65 11.87 -2.64
C ALA A 95 -16.12 11.27 -3.95
N LYS A 96 -15.08 11.92 -4.49
CA LYS A 96 -14.38 11.45 -5.70
C LYS A 96 -12.88 11.51 -5.48
N THR A 97 -12.23 10.38 -5.65
CA THR A 97 -10.78 10.26 -5.58
C THR A 97 -10.27 9.25 -6.59
N ASN A 98 -8.97 9.15 -6.75
CA ASN A 98 -8.31 8.11 -7.53
C ASN A 98 -7.13 7.54 -6.75
N VAL A 99 -7.14 6.22 -6.58
CA VAL A 99 -6.09 5.50 -5.83
C VAL A 99 -4.73 5.69 -6.48
N CYS A 100 -4.64 5.58 -7.81
CA CYS A 100 -3.37 5.75 -8.52
C CYS A 100 -2.80 7.16 -8.33
N TYR A 101 -3.64 8.20 -8.37
CA TYR A 101 -3.21 9.57 -8.09
C TYR A 101 -2.63 9.68 -6.67
N ASN A 102 -3.31 9.13 -5.68
CA ASN A 102 -2.86 9.16 -4.29
C ASN A 102 -1.59 8.35 -4.05
N CYS A 103 -1.42 7.23 -4.74
CA CYS A 103 -0.24 6.37 -4.56
C CYS A 103 0.98 6.87 -5.34
N VAL A 104 0.79 7.55 -6.47
CA VAL A 104 1.88 7.86 -7.41
C VAL A 104 1.98 9.35 -7.71
N ASP A 105 0.96 9.94 -8.32
CA ASP A 105 1.05 11.26 -8.95
C ASP A 105 1.32 12.38 -7.94
N ARG A 106 0.63 12.38 -6.82
CA ARG A 106 0.79 13.41 -5.77
C ARG A 106 2.20 13.47 -5.18
N HIS A 107 2.98 12.41 -5.34
CA HIS A 107 4.34 12.31 -4.81
C HIS A 107 5.42 12.80 -5.78
N LEU A 108 5.09 13.04 -7.06
CA LEU A 108 6.07 13.40 -8.08
C LEU A 108 6.78 14.72 -7.82
N GLN A 109 6.11 15.70 -7.20
CA GLN A 109 6.73 16.99 -6.94
C GLN A 109 7.87 16.93 -5.92
N THR A 110 7.78 16.03 -4.94
CA THR A 110 8.71 15.96 -3.79
C THR A 110 9.50 14.67 -3.71
N ARG A 111 9.08 13.62 -4.40
CA ARG A 111 9.63 12.26 -4.27
C ARG A 111 9.85 11.56 -5.62
N ALA A 112 9.93 12.29 -6.73
CA ALA A 112 10.03 11.71 -8.06
C ALA A 112 11.15 10.67 -8.18
N ASP A 113 12.31 10.98 -7.64
CA ASP A 113 13.52 10.16 -7.74
C ASP A 113 13.69 9.20 -6.56
N LYS A 114 12.74 9.18 -5.60
CA LYS A 114 12.72 8.21 -4.51
C LYS A 114 12.26 6.86 -5.05
N THR A 115 12.86 5.77 -4.57
CA THR A 115 12.43 4.39 -4.85
C THR A 115 10.99 4.18 -4.36
N ALA A 116 10.10 3.78 -5.28
CA ALA A 116 8.71 3.45 -5.02
C ALA A 116 8.51 1.95 -4.91
N ILE A 117 9.26 1.14 -5.67
CA ILE A 117 9.20 -0.32 -5.64
C ILE A 117 10.62 -0.84 -5.56
N ILE A 118 10.86 -1.74 -4.62
CA ILE A 118 12.03 -2.62 -4.56
C ILE A 118 11.53 -4.02 -4.90
N TRP A 119 12.09 -4.62 -5.92
CA TRP A 119 11.75 -5.97 -6.33
C TRP A 119 12.98 -6.85 -6.33
N GLU A 120 12.81 -8.05 -5.82
CA GLU A 120 13.82 -9.09 -5.80
C GLU A 120 13.25 -10.36 -6.44
N GLY A 121 13.95 -10.89 -7.43
CA GLY A 121 13.60 -12.11 -8.15
C GLY A 121 14.08 -13.37 -7.45
N ASN A 122 13.85 -14.51 -8.10
CA ASN A 122 14.22 -15.81 -7.54
C ASN A 122 15.71 -16.13 -7.65
N LYS A 123 16.44 -15.48 -8.53
CA LYS A 123 17.88 -15.74 -8.72
C LYS A 123 18.69 -14.60 -8.13
N PRO A 124 19.85 -14.90 -7.53
CA PRO A 124 20.75 -13.84 -7.07
C PRO A 124 21.10 -12.86 -8.20
N GLY A 125 20.92 -11.56 -7.94
CA GLY A 125 21.14 -10.49 -8.91
C GLY A 125 19.96 -10.19 -9.83
N GLU A 126 18.85 -10.87 -9.70
CA GLU A 126 17.58 -10.47 -10.29
C GLU A 126 16.85 -9.51 -9.33
N ASP A 127 17.24 -8.24 -9.35
CA ASP A 127 16.64 -7.20 -8.54
C ASP A 127 16.37 -5.94 -9.37
N ALA A 128 15.44 -5.12 -8.93
CA ALA A 128 15.16 -3.83 -9.55
C ALA A 128 14.63 -2.83 -8.54
N GLU A 129 15.10 -1.61 -8.65
CA GLU A 129 14.51 -0.44 -8.00
C GLU A 129 13.79 0.42 -9.03
N ILE A 130 12.56 0.80 -8.72
CA ILE A 130 11.73 1.63 -9.60
C ILE A 130 11.39 2.90 -8.84
N SER A 131 11.77 4.05 -9.40
CA SER A 131 11.44 5.35 -8.83
C SER A 131 9.95 5.69 -9.00
N TYR A 132 9.44 6.68 -8.23
CA TYR A 132 8.09 7.20 -8.46
C TYR A 132 7.90 7.76 -9.87
N ARG A 133 8.92 8.37 -10.44
CA ARG A 133 8.92 8.88 -11.82
C ARG A 133 8.76 7.74 -12.83
N ASP A 134 9.57 6.70 -12.71
CA ASP A 134 9.51 5.55 -13.61
C ASP A 134 8.19 4.79 -13.47
N LEU A 135 7.72 4.63 -12.23
CA LEU A 135 6.42 4.00 -11.97
C LEU A 135 5.29 4.78 -12.62
N HIS A 136 5.27 6.11 -12.47
CA HIS A 136 4.29 6.97 -13.11
C HIS A 136 4.31 6.85 -14.63
N GLU A 137 5.50 6.82 -15.24
CA GLU A 137 5.65 6.67 -16.69
C GLU A 137 5.13 5.33 -17.17
N ARG A 138 5.54 4.22 -16.51
CA ARG A 138 5.09 2.86 -16.84
C ARG A 138 3.57 2.71 -16.70
N VAL A 139 3.01 3.18 -15.59
CA VAL A 139 1.57 3.16 -15.33
C VAL A 139 0.80 3.96 -16.37
N SER A 140 1.28 5.14 -16.72
CA SER A 140 0.63 6.00 -17.72
C SER A 140 0.65 5.38 -19.11
N LYS A 141 1.78 4.79 -19.52
CA LYS A 141 1.90 4.06 -20.80
C LYS A 141 0.94 2.88 -20.85
N PHE A 142 0.90 2.07 -19.79
CA PHE A 142 0.03 0.91 -19.77
C PHE A 142 -1.46 1.28 -19.70
N ALA A 143 -1.81 2.33 -18.95
CA ALA A 143 -3.16 2.89 -18.94
C ALA A 143 -3.61 3.32 -20.35
N ASN A 144 -2.72 3.93 -21.14
CA ASN A 144 -3.01 4.29 -22.54
C ASN A 144 -3.20 3.06 -23.42
N VAL A 145 -2.43 1.99 -23.20
CA VAL A 145 -2.63 0.71 -23.92
C VAL A 145 -4.02 0.14 -23.62
N LEU A 146 -4.42 0.10 -22.34
CA LEU A 146 -5.76 -0.38 -21.96
C LEU A 146 -6.87 0.44 -22.61
N LYS A 147 -6.76 1.77 -22.59
CA LYS A 147 -7.70 2.68 -23.28
C LYS A 147 -7.73 2.42 -24.79
N GLY A 148 -6.57 2.26 -25.41
CA GLY A 148 -6.46 1.93 -26.83
C GLY A 148 -7.08 0.58 -27.21
N ARG A 149 -7.20 -0.34 -26.23
CA ARG A 149 -7.92 -1.62 -26.37
C ARG A 149 -9.41 -1.52 -26.06
N GLY A 150 -9.91 -0.33 -25.76
CA GLY A 150 -11.33 -0.07 -25.51
C GLY A 150 -11.76 -0.23 -24.05
N VAL A 151 -10.82 -0.45 -23.12
CA VAL A 151 -11.14 -0.56 -21.67
C VAL A 151 -11.61 0.80 -21.16
N GLN A 152 -12.77 0.81 -20.51
CA GLN A 152 -13.43 1.98 -19.95
C GLN A 152 -13.58 1.88 -18.43
N LYS A 153 -13.99 2.98 -17.80
CA LYS A 153 -14.32 2.99 -16.37
C LYS A 153 -15.42 1.97 -16.07
N GLY A 154 -15.17 1.14 -15.07
CA GLY A 154 -16.09 0.08 -14.63
C GLY A 154 -15.89 -1.27 -15.32
N ASP A 155 -15.10 -1.35 -16.39
CA ASP A 155 -14.74 -2.63 -16.99
C ASP A 155 -13.86 -3.46 -16.05
N ARG A 156 -13.92 -4.78 -16.20
CA ARG A 156 -13.13 -5.73 -15.42
C ARG A 156 -11.92 -6.21 -16.22
N VAL A 157 -10.76 -6.10 -15.63
CA VAL A 157 -9.47 -6.55 -16.19
C VAL A 157 -8.92 -7.65 -15.31
N SER A 158 -8.83 -8.87 -15.82
CA SER A 158 -8.16 -9.98 -15.12
C SER A 158 -6.65 -9.85 -15.26
N ILE A 159 -5.93 -9.94 -14.13
CA ILE A 159 -4.48 -9.93 -14.07
C ILE A 159 -4.01 -11.33 -13.63
N TYR A 160 -3.30 -12.02 -14.51
CA TYR A 160 -2.67 -13.30 -14.23
C TYR A 160 -1.17 -13.16 -14.42
N MET A 161 -0.49 -12.70 -13.38
CA MET A 161 0.94 -12.42 -13.38
C MET A 161 1.59 -12.97 -12.10
N PRO A 162 2.86 -13.37 -12.15
CA PRO A 162 3.64 -13.66 -10.95
C PRO A 162 3.94 -12.37 -10.18
N MET A 163 4.71 -12.47 -9.07
CA MET A 163 5.14 -11.33 -8.26
C MET A 163 6.27 -10.56 -8.96
N VAL A 164 5.90 -9.80 -9.97
CA VAL A 164 6.79 -8.94 -10.76
C VAL A 164 6.31 -7.48 -10.71
N PRO A 165 7.19 -6.49 -10.91
CA PRO A 165 6.81 -5.08 -10.89
C PRO A 165 5.67 -4.73 -11.84
N GLU A 166 5.58 -5.43 -12.97
CA GLU A 166 4.52 -5.25 -13.97
C GLU A 166 3.13 -5.53 -13.42
N ALA A 167 2.99 -6.41 -12.42
CA ALA A 167 1.70 -6.66 -11.76
C ALA A 167 1.20 -5.40 -11.02
N ALA A 168 2.09 -4.70 -10.30
CA ALA A 168 1.78 -3.44 -9.65
C ALA A 168 1.44 -2.34 -10.66
N VAL A 169 2.19 -2.27 -11.76
CA VAL A 169 1.92 -1.34 -12.87
C VAL A 169 0.54 -1.59 -13.47
N ALA A 170 0.17 -2.87 -13.70
CA ALA A 170 -1.13 -3.23 -14.26
C ALA A 170 -2.29 -2.84 -13.32
N MET A 171 -2.18 -3.12 -12.02
CA MET A 171 -3.17 -2.72 -11.03
C MET A 171 -3.36 -1.21 -10.97
N LEU A 172 -2.26 -0.46 -10.90
CA LEU A 172 -2.29 1.00 -10.85
C LEU A 172 -2.82 1.62 -12.15
N ALA A 173 -2.53 1.03 -13.31
CA ALA A 173 -3.06 1.47 -14.59
C ALA A 173 -4.58 1.28 -14.68
N CYS A 174 -5.11 0.15 -14.20
CA CYS A 174 -6.54 -0.05 -14.09
C CYS A 174 -7.19 0.99 -13.16
N ALA A 175 -6.62 1.19 -11.97
CA ALA A 175 -7.10 2.19 -11.02
C ALA A 175 -7.07 3.60 -11.63
N ARG A 176 -6.04 3.95 -12.40
CA ARG A 176 -5.90 5.25 -13.06
C ARG A 176 -7.07 5.56 -13.99
N ILE A 177 -7.52 4.58 -14.78
CA ILE A 177 -8.63 4.76 -15.74
C ILE A 177 -9.99 4.42 -15.14
N GLY A 178 -10.05 3.99 -13.87
CA GLY A 178 -11.28 3.61 -13.19
C GLY A 178 -11.81 2.23 -13.58
N ALA A 179 -10.99 1.37 -14.16
CA ALA A 179 -11.32 -0.03 -14.39
C ALA A 179 -11.13 -0.84 -13.10
N VAL A 180 -11.88 -1.91 -12.97
CA VAL A 180 -11.79 -2.87 -11.87
C VAL A 180 -10.76 -3.94 -12.25
N HIS A 181 -9.79 -4.21 -11.40
CA HIS A 181 -8.84 -5.30 -11.62
C HIS A 181 -9.08 -6.47 -10.65
N SER A 182 -8.76 -7.67 -11.08
CA SER A 182 -8.88 -8.91 -10.31
C SER A 182 -7.72 -9.84 -10.64
#